data_2fb88fdf4923f03b9a0f969bf9703800
#
_entry.id   2fb88fdf4923f03b9a0f969bf9703800
#
_cell.length_a   1.000
_cell.length_b   1.000
_cell.length_c   1.000
_cell.angle_alpha   90.00
_cell.angle_beta   90.00
_cell.angle_gamma   90.00
#
_symmetry.space_group_name_H-M   'P 1'
#
loop_
_entity.id
_entity.type
_entity.pdbx_description
1 polymer ?
#
loop_
_entity_poly.entity_id
_entity_poly.type
_entity_poly.pdbx_seq_one_letter_code
_entity_poly.pdbx_strand_id
1 'polypeptide(L)'
;MPDILSQGGGRETGPWPRRVAAVAVLALVAVLIVHYLPQSRHRTARPARAAVTVTPPPAVSSAVSGDAGVVEEPDGITGRILSWPGGLRVPATGERPVWFWPATGQVVPIGGLPPQRSGYQFTRAAGGWAVQADPGTQAGCGSCAGPQRAVYFLADSGRSATRAGLADAVAPGVPGTLWLTSYPTDAAPHTAAGVAREVSIAGRQLGPQFRLPAGYLIEQGTSRGLLLVPVTSRAGKIADKLWDPAAPQASRTFDGVIAASATQIAWSPSCVARCRVQVLNLTTGRQASVELPAASSVANAAFSPNGSSLVIQVSFSDNTTNGARAVQLERVSLASGRLTTVPQTWVSSDALIGFGWPASSDNLVAEFSFTTKVQLTSWRPGASRLAIVVLRPQHSPASLVIGQHSS
;
A
#
# COMPACT_ATOMS: atom_id res chain seq x y z
N MET A 1 -36.33 -4.35 -61.40
CA MET A 1 -36.97 -3.15 -62.00
C MET A 1 -37.87 -2.52 -60.99
N PRO A 2 -37.85 -1.21 -60.76
CA PRO A 2 -36.96 -0.21 -61.28
C PRO A 2 -36.17 0.60 -60.28
N ASP A 3 -35.14 1.28 -60.80
CA ASP A 3 -34.38 2.39 -60.22
C ASP A 3 -35.25 3.55 -59.74
N ILE A 4 -34.81 4.28 -58.73
CA ILE A 4 -34.99 5.73 -58.63
C ILE A 4 -33.71 6.38 -58.14
N LEU A 5 -33.05 7.06 -59.06
CA LEU A 5 -32.12 8.16 -58.86
C LEU A 5 -32.85 9.38 -58.31
N SER A 6 -32.25 10.16 -57.42
CA SER A 6 -32.27 11.63 -57.56
C SER A 6 -31.40 12.27 -56.49
N GLN A 7 -30.43 13.02 -56.90
CA GLN A 7 -30.26 14.48 -56.78
C GLN A 7 -30.01 14.92 -55.35
N GLY A 8 -28.86 15.39 -54.95
CA GLY A 8 -28.21 16.57 -55.52
C GLY A 8 -28.57 17.78 -54.67
N GLY A 9 -27.71 18.20 -53.79
CA GLY A 9 -27.88 19.41 -53.00
C GLY A 9 -26.55 19.81 -52.36
N GLY A 10 -25.68 20.37 -53.19
CA GLY A 10 -24.47 21.05 -52.70
C GLY A 10 -24.85 22.28 -51.90
N ARG A 11 -24.39 22.35 -50.64
CA ARG A 11 -24.30 23.61 -49.91
C ARG A 11 -22.85 24.05 -49.89
N GLU A 12 -22.57 25.07 -50.66
CA GLU A 12 -21.35 25.86 -50.62
C GLU A 12 -21.17 26.43 -49.19
N THR A 13 -20.14 26.03 -48.51
CA THR A 13 -19.68 26.69 -47.28
C THR A 13 -18.74 27.81 -47.70
N GLY A 14 -19.23 29.04 -47.68
CA GLY A 14 -18.41 30.24 -47.86
C GLY A 14 -17.30 30.36 -46.79
N PRO A 15 -16.17 30.99 -47.14
CA PRO A 15 -15.05 31.12 -46.22
C PRO A 15 -15.37 32.10 -45.08
N TRP A 16 -15.49 31.60 -43.87
CA TRP A 16 -15.54 32.44 -42.70
C TRP A 16 -14.21 33.20 -42.57
N PRO A 17 -14.22 34.53 -42.35
CA PRO A 17 -13.01 35.31 -42.33
C PRO A 17 -12.12 34.91 -41.13
N ARG A 18 -10.90 34.48 -41.42
CA ARG A 18 -9.84 34.11 -40.48
C ARG A 18 -9.57 35.15 -39.36
N ARG A 19 -10.12 36.35 -39.49
CA ARG A 19 -9.96 37.45 -38.51
C ARG A 19 -10.82 37.28 -37.25
N VAL A 20 -11.95 36.57 -37.30
CA VAL A 20 -12.80 36.35 -36.12
C VAL A 20 -12.22 35.29 -35.21
N ALA A 21 -11.55 34.28 -35.75
CA ALA A 21 -10.88 33.26 -34.94
C ALA A 21 -9.70 33.80 -34.13
N ALA A 22 -8.94 34.76 -34.68
CA ALA A 22 -7.79 35.36 -33.99
C ALA A 22 -8.19 36.22 -32.76
N VAL A 23 -9.33 36.92 -32.88
CA VAL A 23 -9.83 37.75 -31.76
C VAL A 23 -10.37 36.88 -30.62
N ALA A 24 -11.01 35.75 -30.92
CA ALA A 24 -11.53 34.82 -29.92
C ALA A 24 -10.40 34.15 -29.14
N VAL A 25 -9.29 33.79 -29.79
CA VAL A 25 -8.12 33.17 -29.12
C VAL A 25 -7.42 34.20 -28.22
N LEU A 26 -7.24 35.44 -28.63
CA LEU A 26 -6.65 36.49 -27.82
C LEU A 26 -7.52 36.85 -26.61
N ALA A 27 -8.83 36.83 -26.75
CA ALA A 27 -9.73 37.04 -25.59
C ALA A 27 -9.65 35.89 -24.57
N LEU A 28 -9.53 34.64 -25.04
CA LEU A 28 -9.41 33.49 -24.16
C LEU A 28 -8.09 33.46 -23.40
N VAL A 29 -6.99 33.85 -24.05
CA VAL A 29 -5.66 33.97 -23.42
C VAL A 29 -5.64 35.10 -22.39
N ALA A 30 -6.28 36.23 -22.65
CA ALA A 30 -6.39 37.33 -21.71
C ALA A 30 -7.18 36.96 -20.45
N VAL A 31 -8.28 36.19 -20.59
CA VAL A 31 -9.07 35.69 -19.45
C VAL A 31 -8.29 34.68 -18.62
N LEU A 32 -7.51 33.80 -19.25
CA LEU A 32 -6.63 32.87 -18.55
C LEU A 32 -5.51 33.57 -17.79
N ILE A 33 -4.88 34.61 -18.36
CA ILE A 33 -3.83 35.36 -17.67
C ILE A 33 -4.39 36.09 -16.45
N VAL A 34 -5.59 36.67 -16.52
CA VAL A 34 -6.21 37.38 -15.38
C VAL A 34 -6.64 36.38 -14.28
N HIS A 35 -6.98 35.14 -14.61
CA HIS A 35 -7.38 34.13 -13.64
C HIS A 35 -6.20 33.40 -12.97
N TYR A 36 -5.03 33.35 -13.64
CA TYR A 36 -3.85 32.64 -13.12
C TYR A 36 -2.76 33.55 -12.55
N LEU A 37 -2.89 34.87 -12.60
CA LEU A 37 -2.01 35.75 -11.83
C LEU A 37 -2.38 35.68 -10.33
N PRO A 38 -1.46 35.29 -9.44
CA PRO A 38 -1.74 35.30 -8.01
C PRO A 38 -2.03 36.73 -7.57
N GLN A 39 -3.27 37.01 -7.24
CA GLN A 39 -3.66 38.25 -6.56
C GLN A 39 -2.97 38.24 -5.19
N SER A 40 -1.87 38.97 -5.08
CA SER A 40 -1.25 39.29 -3.82
C SER A 40 -2.20 40.19 -2.99
N ARG A 41 -3.15 39.56 -2.32
CA ARG A 41 -3.94 40.24 -1.29
C ARG A 41 -3.04 40.42 -0.08
N HIS A 42 -2.72 41.66 0.22
CA HIS A 42 -2.19 42.08 1.51
C HIS A 42 -3.10 41.53 2.62
N ARG A 43 -2.72 40.40 3.21
CA ARG A 43 -3.32 39.93 4.45
C ARG A 43 -2.66 40.67 5.59
N THR A 44 -3.41 41.53 6.23
CA THR A 44 -3.13 42.07 7.57
C THR A 44 -2.69 40.91 8.47
N ALA A 45 -1.52 41.06 9.07
CA ALA A 45 -0.90 40.10 9.96
C ALA A 45 -1.84 39.78 11.13
N ARG A 46 -2.30 38.55 11.20
CA ARG A 46 -2.93 37.98 12.39
C ARG A 46 -1.79 37.61 13.35
N PRO A 47 -1.87 37.93 14.66
CA PRO A 47 -0.78 37.68 15.58
C PRO A 47 -0.41 36.20 15.55
N ALA A 48 0.86 35.91 15.32
CA ALA A 48 1.43 34.60 15.30
C ALA A 48 1.20 33.95 16.67
N ARG A 49 0.43 32.86 16.70
CA ARG A 49 0.46 31.92 17.80
C ARG A 49 1.87 31.37 17.84
N ALA A 50 2.54 31.54 18.99
CA ALA A 50 3.89 31.08 19.24
C ALA A 50 4.02 29.62 18.76
N ALA A 51 4.80 29.45 17.69
CA ALA A 51 5.27 28.14 17.31
C ALA A 51 6.16 27.65 18.46
N VAL A 52 5.75 26.58 19.11
CA VAL A 52 6.64 25.85 20.00
C VAL A 52 7.74 25.31 19.09
N THR A 53 8.85 26.02 19.10
CA THR A 53 10.09 25.58 18.47
C THR A 53 10.57 24.39 19.30
N VAL A 54 10.17 23.18 18.89
CA VAL A 54 10.81 21.97 19.38
C VAL A 54 12.22 22.02 18.81
N THR A 55 13.17 22.41 19.65
CA THR A 55 14.60 22.28 19.34
C THR A 55 14.83 20.83 18.97
N PRO A 56 15.28 20.49 17.75
CA PRO A 56 15.63 19.13 17.43
C PRO A 56 16.70 18.70 18.44
N PRO A 57 16.60 17.51 19.06
CA PRO A 57 17.71 16.98 19.84
C PRO A 57 18.94 17.00 18.93
N PRO A 58 20.15 17.22 19.49
CA PRO A 58 21.37 17.23 18.71
C PRO A 58 21.34 15.96 17.85
N ALA A 59 21.45 16.14 16.55
CA ALA A 59 21.63 15.05 15.64
C ALA A 59 22.79 14.24 16.23
N VAL A 60 22.50 13.03 16.69
CA VAL A 60 23.53 12.03 16.85
C VAL A 60 23.99 11.81 15.43
N SER A 61 24.97 12.58 15.03
CA SER A 61 25.79 12.35 13.87
C SER A 61 26.44 11.01 14.11
N SER A 62 25.75 9.93 13.78
CA SER A 62 26.44 8.79 13.26
C SER A 62 27.07 9.34 12.00
N ALA A 63 28.32 9.82 12.14
CA ALA A 63 29.16 10.07 11.00
C ALA A 63 29.25 8.74 10.26
N VAL A 64 28.33 8.56 9.32
CA VAL A 64 28.54 7.65 8.21
C VAL A 64 29.66 8.32 7.44
N SER A 65 30.89 7.91 7.72
CA SER A 65 32.06 8.26 6.95
C SER A 65 31.68 7.97 5.49
N GLY A 66 31.59 9.00 4.67
CA GLY A 66 31.41 8.85 3.25
C GLY A 66 32.52 7.94 2.73
N ASP A 67 32.16 6.80 2.28
CA ASP A 67 32.80 5.82 1.39
C ASP A 67 32.38 4.38 1.70
N ALA A 68 31.44 4.14 2.60
CA ALA A 68 30.87 2.83 2.73
C ALA A 68 29.86 2.65 1.58
N GLY A 69 30.31 2.08 0.48
CA GLY A 69 29.44 1.43 -0.46
C GLY A 69 28.47 0.54 0.31
N VAL A 70 27.28 0.31 -0.22
CA VAL A 70 26.33 -0.66 0.35
C VAL A 70 27.12 -1.94 0.58
N VAL A 71 27.49 -2.22 1.83
CA VAL A 71 28.12 -3.47 2.18
C VAL A 71 26.97 -4.47 2.08
N GLU A 72 26.92 -5.19 0.95
CA GLU A 72 26.29 -6.50 0.97
C GLU A 72 27.05 -7.28 2.03
N GLU A 73 26.48 -7.36 3.22
CA GLU A 73 27.00 -8.32 4.18
C GLU A 73 26.64 -9.70 3.65
N PRO A 74 27.57 -10.44 3.01
CA PRO A 74 27.28 -11.75 2.46
C PRO A 74 26.82 -12.72 3.57
N ASP A 75 27.04 -12.36 4.81
CA ASP A 75 26.77 -13.18 5.99
C ASP A 75 25.46 -12.84 6.69
N GLY A 76 24.66 -11.89 6.16
CA GLY A 76 23.36 -11.54 6.71
C GLY A 76 23.42 -10.55 7.87
N ILE A 77 22.25 -10.26 8.46
CA ILE A 77 22.16 -9.37 9.63
C ILE A 77 22.93 -10.00 10.78
N THR A 78 24.00 -9.33 11.20
CA THR A 78 24.82 -9.73 12.31
C THR A 78 24.38 -8.99 13.57
N GLY A 79 24.38 -9.67 14.69
CA GLY A 79 24.03 -9.07 15.96
C GLY A 79 23.82 -10.12 17.05
N ARG A 80 23.71 -9.68 18.30
CA ARG A 80 23.41 -10.57 19.40
C ARG A 80 21.98 -11.06 19.25
N ILE A 81 21.84 -12.32 18.86
CA ILE A 81 20.56 -12.98 18.65
C ILE A 81 19.76 -12.93 19.96
N LEU A 82 18.59 -12.32 19.91
CA LEU A 82 17.57 -12.49 20.95
C LEU A 82 16.74 -13.73 20.60
N SER A 83 16.17 -14.36 21.60
CA SER A 83 15.21 -15.44 21.38
C SER A 83 14.00 -14.89 20.63
N TRP A 84 13.53 -15.62 19.62
CA TRP A 84 12.30 -15.31 18.91
C TRP A 84 11.13 -15.26 19.89
N PRO A 85 10.19 -14.30 19.75
CA PRO A 85 9.04 -14.22 20.63
C PRO A 85 8.24 -15.53 20.61
N GLY A 86 8.04 -16.11 21.80
CA GLY A 86 7.26 -17.34 21.93
C GLY A 86 5.83 -17.16 21.38
N GLY A 87 5.36 -18.12 20.59
CA GLY A 87 4.03 -18.09 20.00
C GLY A 87 3.87 -17.20 18.76
N LEU A 88 4.85 -16.36 18.40
CA LEU A 88 4.80 -15.60 17.16
C LEU A 88 4.99 -16.54 15.98
N ARG A 89 3.97 -16.57 15.11
CA ARG A 89 3.92 -17.39 13.91
C ARG A 89 3.60 -16.52 12.70
N VAL A 90 3.96 -16.99 11.53
CA VAL A 90 3.66 -16.35 10.24
C VAL A 90 2.98 -17.35 9.32
N PRO A 91 2.01 -16.94 8.52
CA PRO A 91 1.47 -17.82 7.49
C PRO A 91 2.48 -17.98 6.35
N ALA A 92 2.45 -19.12 5.69
CA ALA A 92 3.18 -19.36 4.45
C ALA A 92 2.23 -19.86 3.38
N THR A 93 2.39 -19.32 2.18
CA THR A 93 1.60 -19.70 1.01
C THR A 93 2.15 -20.96 0.34
N GLY A 94 1.36 -21.60 -0.50
CA GLY A 94 1.67 -22.81 -1.23
C GLY A 94 0.40 -23.54 -1.61
N GLU A 95 0.51 -24.72 -2.23
CA GLU A 95 -0.67 -25.56 -2.53
C GLU A 95 -1.51 -25.86 -1.29
N ARG A 96 -0.86 -26.03 -0.16
CA ARG A 96 -1.46 -26.19 1.17
C ARG A 96 -0.83 -25.19 2.11
N PRO A 97 -1.46 -24.07 2.38
CA PRO A 97 -0.94 -23.04 3.29
C PRO A 97 -0.73 -23.59 4.69
N VAL A 98 0.31 -23.07 5.34
CA VAL A 98 0.72 -23.51 6.67
C VAL A 98 0.95 -22.34 7.61
N TRP A 99 0.82 -22.58 8.91
CA TRP A 99 1.44 -21.76 9.94
C TRP A 99 2.88 -22.22 10.15
N PHE A 100 3.79 -21.29 10.17
CA PHE A 100 5.19 -21.51 10.47
C PHE A 100 5.58 -20.82 11.78
N TRP A 101 6.21 -21.55 12.69
CA TRP A 101 6.76 -21.05 13.96
C TRP A 101 8.28 -20.90 13.83
N PRO A 102 8.80 -19.69 13.61
CA PRO A 102 10.24 -19.49 13.40
C PRO A 102 11.11 -19.96 14.59
N ALA A 103 10.61 -19.84 15.83
CA ALA A 103 11.33 -20.26 17.02
C ALA A 103 11.68 -21.76 17.05
N THR A 104 10.81 -22.60 16.52
CA THR A 104 10.91 -24.07 16.59
C THR A 104 11.11 -24.74 15.25
N GLY A 105 10.88 -23.99 14.15
CA GLY A 105 10.79 -24.57 12.79
C GLY A 105 9.53 -25.38 12.56
N GLN A 106 8.58 -25.36 13.50
CA GLN A 106 7.33 -26.13 13.38
C GLN A 106 6.47 -25.60 12.23
N VAL A 107 5.89 -26.52 11.47
CA VAL A 107 4.97 -26.24 10.38
C VAL A 107 3.66 -26.97 10.65
N VAL A 108 2.53 -26.27 10.59
CA VAL A 108 1.20 -26.84 10.81
C VAL A 108 0.26 -26.39 9.70
N PRO A 109 -0.44 -27.30 9.01
CA PRO A 109 -1.40 -26.95 7.99
C PRO A 109 -2.50 -26.02 8.52
N ILE A 110 -2.88 -25.03 7.69
CA ILE A 110 -4.05 -24.17 7.96
C ILE A 110 -5.29 -24.96 7.53
N GLY A 111 -6.15 -25.28 8.48
CA GLY A 111 -7.40 -25.96 8.20
C GLY A 111 -8.39 -25.09 7.43
N GLY A 112 -9.41 -25.70 6.82
CA GLY A 112 -10.51 -24.99 6.14
C GLY A 112 -10.16 -24.40 4.77
N LEU A 113 -8.91 -24.55 4.30
CA LEU A 113 -8.48 -24.16 2.95
C LEU A 113 -8.34 -25.41 2.08
N PRO A 114 -9.09 -25.52 0.95
CA PRO A 114 -8.91 -26.62 0.01
C PRO A 114 -7.55 -26.50 -0.71
N PRO A 115 -6.92 -27.59 -1.14
CA PRO A 115 -5.69 -27.54 -1.92
C PRO A 115 -5.86 -26.72 -3.20
N GLN A 116 -4.88 -25.86 -3.51
CA GLN A 116 -4.86 -25.00 -4.71
C GLN A 116 -3.48 -25.07 -5.38
N ARG A 117 -3.44 -25.44 -6.67
CA ARG A 117 -2.18 -25.58 -7.41
C ARG A 117 -1.40 -24.26 -7.50
N SER A 118 -2.10 -23.15 -7.70
CA SER A 118 -1.49 -21.80 -7.76
C SER A 118 -1.26 -21.19 -6.38
N GLY A 119 -1.65 -21.86 -5.30
CA GLY A 119 -1.51 -21.34 -3.95
C GLY A 119 -2.59 -20.33 -3.54
N TYR A 120 -2.25 -19.50 -2.58
CA TYR A 120 -3.14 -18.51 -1.97
C TYR A 120 -2.45 -17.17 -1.82
N GLN A 121 -3.21 -16.11 -2.03
CA GLN A 121 -2.84 -14.73 -1.67
C GLN A 121 -3.40 -14.41 -0.28
N PHE A 122 -2.58 -13.77 0.54
CA PHE A 122 -2.93 -13.34 1.88
C PHE A 122 -2.88 -11.81 1.93
N THR A 123 -3.94 -11.21 2.42
CA THR A 123 -4.01 -9.76 2.66
C THR A 123 -4.23 -9.51 4.14
N ARG A 124 -3.38 -8.70 4.76
CA ARG A 124 -3.50 -8.40 6.19
C ARG A 124 -4.79 -7.65 6.47
N ALA A 125 -5.56 -8.13 7.44
CA ALA A 125 -6.78 -7.53 7.95
C ALA A 125 -6.73 -7.40 9.47
N ALA A 126 -7.59 -6.60 10.06
CA ALA A 126 -7.64 -6.46 11.52
C ALA A 126 -7.99 -7.79 12.18
N GLY A 127 -7.09 -8.29 13.03
CA GLY A 127 -7.24 -9.55 13.77
C GLY A 127 -6.98 -10.81 12.96
N GLY A 128 -6.49 -10.72 11.72
CA GLY A 128 -6.22 -11.90 10.89
C GLY A 128 -5.82 -11.57 9.47
N TRP A 129 -6.11 -12.51 8.58
CA TRP A 129 -5.78 -12.46 7.16
C TRP A 129 -7.02 -12.76 6.32
N ALA A 130 -7.28 -11.93 5.32
CA ALA A 130 -8.12 -12.32 4.20
C ALA A 130 -7.28 -13.24 3.30
N VAL A 131 -7.81 -14.40 2.95
CA VAL A 131 -7.12 -15.42 2.17
C VAL A 131 -7.93 -15.71 0.94
N GLN A 132 -7.35 -15.53 -0.23
CA GLN A 132 -8.02 -15.78 -1.51
C GLN A 132 -7.21 -16.77 -2.33
N ALA A 133 -7.88 -17.70 -3.01
CA ALA A 133 -7.21 -18.60 -3.94
C ALA A 133 -6.51 -17.79 -5.04
N ASP A 134 -5.24 -18.07 -5.31
CA ASP A 134 -4.51 -17.41 -6.39
C ASP A 134 -5.15 -17.79 -7.74
N PRO A 135 -5.39 -16.81 -8.65
CA PRO A 135 -5.93 -17.11 -9.98
C PRO A 135 -5.00 -18.00 -10.81
N GLY A 136 -3.73 -18.07 -10.46
CA GLY A 136 -2.70 -18.63 -11.34
C GLY A 136 -2.54 -17.77 -12.60
N THR A 137 -1.51 -18.02 -13.36
CA THR A 137 -1.37 -17.49 -14.71
C THR A 137 -2.33 -18.24 -15.63
N GLN A 138 -3.52 -17.69 -15.87
CA GLN A 138 -4.35 -18.19 -16.98
C GLN A 138 -3.58 -17.88 -18.28
N ALA A 139 -3.10 -18.95 -18.92
CA ALA A 139 -2.45 -18.85 -20.21
C ALA A 139 -3.41 -18.15 -21.20
N GLY A 140 -3.08 -16.91 -21.58
CA GLY A 140 -3.70 -16.19 -22.69
C GLY A 140 -4.44 -14.90 -22.39
N CYS A 141 -4.79 -14.59 -21.14
CA CYS A 141 -5.42 -13.29 -20.83
C CYS A 141 -4.93 -12.74 -19.48
N GLY A 142 -3.85 -11.94 -19.52
CA GLY A 142 -3.28 -11.32 -18.32
C GLY A 142 -4.17 -10.27 -17.62
N SER A 143 -5.38 -10.05 -18.10
CA SER A 143 -6.26 -8.98 -17.60
C SER A 143 -7.75 -9.31 -17.59
N CYS A 144 -8.16 -10.55 -17.89
CA CYS A 144 -9.58 -10.91 -17.84
C CYS A 144 -9.99 -11.30 -16.41
N ALA A 145 -11.17 -10.84 -15.98
CA ALA A 145 -11.80 -11.34 -14.78
C ALA A 145 -12.06 -12.84 -14.97
N GLY A 146 -11.39 -13.65 -14.19
CA GLY A 146 -11.62 -15.09 -14.11
C GLY A 146 -12.92 -15.39 -13.32
N PRO A 147 -13.25 -16.66 -13.12
CA PRO A 147 -14.35 -17.02 -12.23
C PRO A 147 -14.06 -16.51 -10.81
N GLN A 148 -15.11 -16.00 -10.16
CA GLN A 148 -15.01 -15.54 -8.76
C GLN A 148 -14.37 -16.63 -7.87
N ARG A 149 -13.43 -16.23 -7.05
CA ARG A 149 -12.64 -17.11 -6.20
C ARG A 149 -13.16 -17.12 -4.78
N ALA A 150 -13.00 -18.24 -4.11
CA ALA A 150 -13.34 -18.35 -2.70
C ALA A 150 -12.42 -17.47 -1.86
N VAL A 151 -13.03 -16.68 -0.99
CA VAL A 151 -12.37 -15.85 0.01
C VAL A 151 -12.62 -16.43 1.39
N TYR A 152 -11.58 -16.47 2.19
CA TYR A 152 -11.61 -16.97 3.56
C TYR A 152 -11.04 -15.93 4.51
N PHE A 153 -11.39 -16.03 5.78
CA PHE A 153 -10.75 -15.29 6.86
C PHE A 153 -10.02 -16.25 7.79
N LEU A 154 -8.75 -15.98 8.06
CA LEU A 154 -7.88 -16.70 8.97
C LEU A 154 -7.53 -15.82 10.16
N ALA A 155 -8.10 -16.08 11.32
CA ALA A 155 -7.78 -15.31 12.52
C ALA A 155 -6.33 -15.51 12.99
N ASP A 156 -5.70 -14.50 13.59
CA ASP A 156 -4.33 -14.57 14.10
C ASP A 156 -4.13 -15.74 15.09
N SER A 157 -5.13 -16.00 15.92
CA SER A 157 -5.13 -17.13 16.86
C SER A 157 -5.70 -18.41 16.28
N GLY A 158 -6.30 -18.34 15.07
CA GLY A 158 -7.02 -19.45 14.45
C GLY A 158 -6.08 -20.52 13.90
N ARG A 159 -6.56 -21.77 13.87
CA ARG A 159 -5.93 -22.88 13.16
C ARG A 159 -6.59 -23.19 11.84
N SER A 160 -7.80 -22.70 11.65
CA SER A 160 -8.59 -22.92 10.44
C SER A 160 -9.16 -21.62 9.93
N ALA A 161 -9.23 -21.50 8.61
CA ALA A 161 -9.85 -20.38 7.93
C ALA A 161 -11.37 -20.62 7.80
N THR A 162 -12.14 -19.54 7.88
CA THR A 162 -13.59 -19.53 7.70
C THR A 162 -13.93 -18.90 6.35
N ARG A 163 -14.81 -19.51 5.57
CA ARG A 163 -15.22 -18.97 4.28
C ARG A 163 -16.01 -17.68 4.45
N ALA A 164 -15.56 -16.60 3.81
CA ALA A 164 -16.20 -15.30 3.81
C ALA A 164 -17.04 -15.01 2.56
N GLY A 165 -16.78 -15.70 1.45
CA GLY A 165 -17.57 -15.53 0.23
C GLY A 165 -16.87 -15.92 -1.05
N LEU A 166 -17.33 -15.32 -2.16
CA LEU A 166 -16.74 -15.38 -3.49
C LEU A 166 -16.48 -13.97 -3.97
N ALA A 167 -15.34 -13.73 -4.61
CA ALA A 167 -14.97 -12.41 -5.17
C ALA A 167 -13.84 -12.55 -6.21
N ASP A 168 -13.67 -11.51 -7.02
CA ASP A 168 -12.51 -11.36 -7.90
C ASP A 168 -11.36 -10.67 -7.15
N ALA A 169 -11.68 -9.76 -6.22
CA ALA A 169 -10.72 -9.12 -5.35
C ALA A 169 -11.26 -9.00 -3.91
N VAL A 170 -10.36 -9.02 -2.94
CA VAL A 170 -10.67 -8.84 -1.52
C VAL A 170 -9.80 -7.73 -0.95
N ALA A 171 -10.40 -6.87 -0.13
CA ALA A 171 -9.70 -5.86 0.64
C ALA A 171 -10.11 -5.95 2.13
N PRO A 172 -9.20 -5.56 3.05
CA PRO A 172 -9.54 -5.46 4.45
C PRO A 172 -10.57 -4.34 4.68
N GLY A 173 -11.48 -4.56 5.61
CA GLY A 173 -12.44 -3.55 6.07
C GLY A 173 -12.07 -2.98 7.43
N VAL A 174 -13.04 -2.40 8.11
CA VAL A 174 -12.92 -2.08 9.54
C VAL A 174 -12.84 -3.40 10.35
N PRO A 175 -12.39 -3.36 11.61
CA PRO A 175 -12.25 -4.59 12.40
C PRO A 175 -13.48 -5.50 12.33
N GLY A 176 -13.26 -6.76 11.94
CA GLY A 176 -14.31 -7.78 11.79
C GLY A 176 -14.99 -7.81 10.42
N THR A 177 -14.54 -7.01 9.45
CA THR A 177 -15.13 -6.96 8.10
C THR A 177 -14.11 -7.10 6.97
N LEU A 178 -14.61 -7.49 5.80
CA LEU A 178 -13.89 -7.55 4.53
C LEU A 178 -14.74 -6.90 3.44
N TRP A 179 -14.09 -6.35 2.44
CA TRP A 179 -14.70 -5.90 1.21
C TRP A 179 -14.45 -6.89 0.09
N LEU A 180 -15.52 -7.39 -0.51
CA LEU A 180 -15.49 -8.33 -1.63
C LEU A 180 -15.92 -7.58 -2.89
N THR A 181 -15.07 -7.59 -3.92
CA THR A 181 -15.37 -6.95 -5.21
C THR A 181 -15.52 -8.00 -6.29
N SER A 182 -16.56 -7.86 -7.10
CA SER A 182 -16.83 -8.69 -8.27
C SER A 182 -16.87 -7.82 -9.53
N TYR A 183 -16.27 -8.31 -10.61
CA TYR A 183 -16.27 -7.65 -11.92
C TYR A 183 -17.14 -8.43 -12.90
N PRO A 184 -17.68 -7.78 -13.95
CA PRO A 184 -18.35 -8.49 -15.05
C PRO A 184 -17.39 -9.49 -15.69
N THR A 185 -17.89 -10.68 -16.04
CA THR A 185 -17.10 -11.87 -16.43
C THR A 185 -16.12 -11.63 -17.57
N ASP A 186 -16.45 -10.71 -18.49
CA ASP A 186 -15.64 -10.44 -19.69
C ASP A 186 -14.92 -9.08 -19.66
N ALA A 187 -14.95 -8.42 -18.50
CA ALA A 187 -14.36 -7.10 -18.37
C ALA A 187 -13.06 -7.13 -17.59
N ALA A 188 -12.05 -6.47 -18.13
CA ALA A 188 -10.82 -6.25 -17.38
C ALA A 188 -11.07 -5.29 -16.19
N PRO A 189 -10.54 -5.56 -14.99
CA PRO A 189 -10.73 -4.70 -13.81
C PRO A 189 -10.41 -3.23 -14.03
N HIS A 190 -9.48 -2.93 -14.96
CA HIS A 190 -9.07 -1.56 -15.29
C HIS A 190 -10.06 -0.81 -16.20
N THR A 191 -11.05 -1.48 -16.78
CA THR A 191 -12.03 -0.87 -17.69
C THR A 191 -13.45 -0.89 -17.15
N ALA A 192 -13.76 -1.84 -16.29
CA ALA A 192 -15.11 -2.02 -15.76
C ALA A 192 -15.24 -1.48 -14.32
N ALA A 193 -16.44 -1.02 -14.02
CA ALA A 193 -16.81 -0.74 -12.63
C ALA A 193 -17.16 -2.04 -11.92
N GLY A 194 -16.43 -2.36 -10.87
CA GLY A 194 -16.72 -3.51 -10.00
C GLY A 194 -17.96 -3.26 -9.13
N VAL A 195 -18.54 -4.33 -8.63
CA VAL A 195 -19.57 -4.29 -7.58
C VAL A 195 -18.93 -4.74 -6.27
N ALA A 196 -18.91 -3.86 -5.29
CA ALA A 196 -18.34 -4.11 -3.97
C ALA A 196 -19.44 -4.33 -2.93
N ARG A 197 -19.18 -5.26 -2.01
CA ARG A 197 -20.02 -5.50 -0.84
C ARG A 197 -19.17 -5.70 0.40
N GLU A 198 -19.65 -5.16 1.51
CA GLU A 198 -19.05 -5.42 2.81
C GLU A 198 -19.63 -6.72 3.40
N VAL A 199 -18.75 -7.55 3.92
CA VAL A 199 -19.12 -8.78 4.62
C VAL A 199 -18.42 -8.86 5.97
N SER A 200 -19.04 -9.52 6.94
CA SER A 200 -18.34 -9.92 8.16
C SER A 200 -17.29 -10.97 7.84
N ILE A 201 -16.31 -11.15 8.73
CA ILE A 201 -15.32 -12.24 8.63
C ILE A 201 -15.96 -13.64 8.61
N ALA A 202 -17.24 -13.78 9.02
CA ALA A 202 -18.02 -14.99 8.91
C ALA A 202 -18.88 -15.09 7.62
N GLY A 203 -18.69 -14.15 6.67
CA GLY A 203 -19.35 -14.16 5.35
C GLY A 203 -20.76 -13.57 5.31
N ARG A 204 -21.27 -12.99 6.40
CA ARG A 204 -22.58 -12.32 6.38
C ARG A 204 -22.45 -10.93 5.75
N GLN A 205 -23.26 -10.64 4.73
CA GLN A 205 -23.33 -9.28 4.15
C GLN A 205 -23.83 -8.28 5.19
N LEU A 206 -23.16 -7.13 5.28
CA LEU A 206 -23.41 -6.12 6.32
C LEU A 206 -24.18 -4.88 5.83
N GLY A 207 -24.25 -4.68 4.53
CA GLY A 207 -24.88 -3.51 3.95
C GLY A 207 -25.26 -3.70 2.48
N PRO A 208 -25.68 -2.63 1.79
CA PRO A 208 -25.96 -2.66 0.37
C PRO A 208 -24.67 -2.91 -0.43
N GLN A 209 -24.85 -3.30 -1.69
CA GLN A 209 -23.77 -3.36 -2.65
C GLN A 209 -23.59 -1.99 -3.31
N PHE A 210 -22.35 -1.65 -3.63
CA PHE A 210 -22.00 -0.40 -4.28
C PHE A 210 -21.27 -0.66 -5.60
N ARG A 211 -21.53 0.18 -6.59
CA ARG A 211 -20.77 0.18 -7.84
C ARG A 211 -19.54 1.06 -7.65
N LEU A 212 -18.36 0.49 -7.81
CA LEU A 212 -17.10 1.22 -7.75
C LEU A 212 -16.93 2.11 -8.99
N PRO A 213 -16.24 3.24 -8.86
CA PRO A 213 -15.78 3.97 -10.03
C PRO A 213 -14.89 3.07 -10.92
N ALA A 214 -15.08 3.17 -12.25
CA ALA A 214 -14.27 2.39 -13.19
C ALA A 214 -12.77 2.71 -13.05
N GLY A 215 -11.92 1.69 -13.17
CA GLY A 215 -10.47 1.84 -13.07
C GLY A 215 -9.93 1.93 -11.65
N TYR A 216 -10.74 1.61 -10.63
CA TYR A 216 -10.30 1.60 -9.23
C TYR A 216 -10.51 0.25 -8.57
N LEU A 217 -9.59 -0.07 -7.65
CA LEU A 217 -9.70 -1.17 -6.69
C LEU A 217 -9.87 -0.62 -5.28
N ILE A 218 -10.47 -1.41 -4.41
CA ILE A 218 -10.45 -1.11 -2.96
C ILE A 218 -9.11 -1.60 -2.40
N GLU A 219 -8.35 -0.69 -1.81
CA GLU A 219 -7.15 -1.02 -1.04
C GLU A 219 -7.52 -1.31 0.41
N GLN A 220 -8.38 -0.45 0.99
CA GLN A 220 -8.75 -0.51 2.40
C GLN A 220 -10.14 0.06 2.66
N GLY A 221 -10.98 -0.68 3.37
CA GLY A 221 -12.18 -0.12 3.99
C GLY A 221 -11.84 0.61 5.28
N THR A 222 -12.27 1.85 5.39
CA THR A 222 -11.95 2.73 6.51
C THR A 222 -13.19 3.19 7.26
N SER A 223 -13.03 3.82 8.42
CA SER A 223 -14.12 4.43 9.18
C SER A 223 -14.79 5.63 8.49
N ARG A 224 -14.26 6.09 7.35
CA ARG A 224 -14.76 7.25 6.58
C ARG A 224 -15.05 6.92 5.12
N GLY A 225 -15.15 5.65 4.77
CA GLY A 225 -15.38 5.19 3.40
C GLY A 225 -14.28 4.25 2.90
N LEU A 226 -14.11 4.16 1.60
CA LEU A 226 -13.19 3.25 0.94
C LEU A 226 -11.97 4.00 0.44
N LEU A 227 -10.78 3.54 0.78
CA LEU A 227 -9.57 3.93 0.08
C LEU A 227 -9.51 3.17 -1.23
N LEU A 228 -9.54 3.90 -2.33
CA LEU A 228 -9.49 3.38 -3.69
C LEU A 228 -8.14 3.72 -4.32
N VAL A 229 -7.52 2.72 -4.95
CA VAL A 229 -6.29 2.87 -5.72
C VAL A 229 -6.56 2.61 -7.21
N PRO A 230 -5.90 3.33 -8.13
CA PRO A 230 -6.10 3.12 -9.55
C PRO A 230 -5.45 1.82 -10.02
N VAL A 231 -6.12 1.09 -10.90
CA VAL A 231 -5.60 -0.18 -11.47
C VAL A 231 -4.43 0.05 -12.42
N THR A 232 -4.38 1.18 -13.09
CA THR A 232 -3.29 1.53 -14.01
C THR A 232 -2.95 3.00 -13.90
N SER A 233 -1.66 3.29 -13.75
CA SER A 233 -1.10 4.64 -13.92
C SER A 233 -0.86 4.90 -15.41
N ARG A 234 -1.90 4.95 -16.27
CA ARG A 234 -1.72 5.49 -17.61
C ARG A 234 -1.56 6.99 -17.50
N ALA A 235 -0.45 7.52 -18.05
CA ALA A 235 -0.10 8.89 -18.47
C ALA A 235 -0.86 10.13 -17.93
N GLY A 236 -1.88 9.99 -17.12
CA GLY A 236 -2.53 11.01 -16.32
C GLY A 236 -2.55 10.49 -14.91
N LYS A 237 -1.93 11.19 -13.98
CA LYS A 237 -1.87 10.83 -12.54
C LYS A 237 -3.28 10.64 -12.00
N ILE A 238 -3.78 9.40 -12.06
CA ILE A 238 -5.00 9.04 -11.34
C ILE A 238 -4.56 8.89 -9.89
N ALA A 239 -5.03 9.77 -9.02
CA ALA A 239 -4.65 9.77 -7.61
C ALA A 239 -5.45 8.72 -6.82
N ASP A 240 -4.85 8.21 -5.76
CA ASP A 240 -5.56 7.46 -4.73
C ASP A 240 -6.65 8.34 -4.12
N LYS A 241 -7.78 7.76 -3.75
CA LYS A 241 -8.88 8.55 -3.17
C LYS A 241 -9.59 7.84 -2.03
N LEU A 242 -9.91 8.60 -1.01
CA LEU A 242 -10.89 8.20 -0.01
C LEU A 242 -12.28 8.56 -0.56
N TRP A 243 -13.09 7.56 -0.79
CA TRP A 243 -14.39 7.66 -1.42
C TRP A 243 -15.48 7.13 -0.49
N ASP A 244 -16.50 7.94 -0.26
CA ASP A 244 -17.69 7.55 0.48
C ASP A 244 -18.80 7.14 -0.51
N PRO A 245 -19.24 5.87 -0.52
CA PRO A 245 -20.35 5.44 -1.38
C PRO A 245 -21.65 6.21 -1.16
N ALA A 246 -21.89 6.72 0.06
CA ALA A 246 -23.07 7.51 0.39
C ALA A 246 -22.96 8.98 -0.06
N ALA A 247 -21.72 9.49 -0.23
CA ALA A 247 -21.43 10.85 -0.66
C ALA A 247 -20.30 10.89 -1.71
N PRO A 248 -20.49 10.30 -2.89
CA PRO A 248 -19.42 10.05 -3.85
C PRO A 248 -18.74 11.31 -4.38
N GLN A 249 -19.40 12.46 -4.29
CA GLN A 249 -18.84 13.77 -4.67
C GLN A 249 -17.89 14.36 -3.62
N ALA A 250 -17.93 13.88 -2.39
CA ALA A 250 -17.11 14.37 -1.27
C ALA A 250 -15.77 13.60 -1.15
N SER A 251 -15.24 13.06 -2.24
CA SER A 251 -14.00 12.29 -2.22
C SER A 251 -12.79 13.18 -1.93
N ARG A 252 -11.84 12.65 -1.15
CA ARG A 252 -10.54 13.26 -0.90
C ARG A 252 -9.45 12.48 -1.64
N THR A 253 -8.59 13.17 -2.37
CA THR A 253 -7.48 12.58 -3.12
C THR A 253 -6.17 12.66 -2.34
N PHE A 254 -5.29 11.67 -2.59
CA PHE A 254 -3.94 11.58 -2.04
C PHE A 254 -2.95 11.32 -3.17
N ASP A 255 -1.75 11.84 -3.03
CA ASP A 255 -0.65 11.61 -3.97
C ASP A 255 0.33 10.62 -3.31
N GLY A 256 0.31 9.36 -3.77
CA GLY A 256 1.20 8.30 -3.31
C GLY A 256 0.86 7.78 -1.91
N VAL A 257 -0.29 7.12 -1.74
CA VAL A 257 -0.58 6.37 -0.52
C VAL A 257 0.45 5.24 -0.38
N ILE A 258 1.04 5.15 0.80
CA ILE A 258 2.07 4.15 1.14
C ILE A 258 1.58 3.13 2.18
N ALA A 259 0.57 3.47 2.96
CA ALA A 259 -0.09 2.55 3.89
C ALA A 259 -1.49 3.04 4.26
N ALA A 260 -2.37 2.11 4.55
CA ALA A 260 -3.69 2.40 5.09
C ALA A 260 -4.09 1.42 6.18
N SER A 261 -4.98 1.87 7.05
CA SER A 261 -5.67 1.05 8.04
C SER A 261 -7.13 1.50 8.16
N ALA A 262 -7.92 0.84 8.97
CA ALA A 262 -9.31 1.23 9.20
C ALA A 262 -9.48 2.70 9.68
N THR A 263 -8.47 3.26 10.35
CA THR A 263 -8.55 4.58 10.99
C THR A 263 -7.46 5.56 10.57
N GLN A 264 -6.55 5.17 9.69
CA GLN A 264 -5.40 6.00 9.32
C GLN A 264 -5.02 5.79 7.86
N ILE A 265 -4.54 6.86 7.21
CA ILE A 265 -3.95 6.83 5.87
C ILE A 265 -2.60 7.53 5.95
N ALA A 266 -1.55 6.90 5.41
CA ALA A 266 -0.24 7.48 5.23
C ALA A 266 0.06 7.64 3.75
N TRP A 267 0.63 8.79 3.37
CA TRP A 267 1.03 9.06 1.99
C TRP A 267 2.33 9.84 1.97
N SER A 268 3.06 9.69 0.88
CA SER A 268 4.31 10.39 0.63
C SER A 268 4.21 11.09 -0.73
N PRO A 269 3.91 12.40 -0.75
CA PRO A 269 3.85 13.14 -2.01
C PRO A 269 5.19 13.09 -2.73
N SER A 270 5.17 13.13 -4.05
CA SER A 270 6.39 13.25 -4.85
C SER A 270 7.23 14.43 -4.39
N CYS A 271 8.51 14.18 -4.14
CA CYS A 271 9.43 15.17 -3.60
C CYS A 271 10.77 15.15 -4.33
N VAL A 272 11.47 16.29 -4.35
CA VAL A 272 12.77 16.43 -5.03
C VAL A 272 13.93 16.52 -4.04
N ALA A 273 13.78 17.24 -2.94
CA ALA A 273 14.88 17.52 -2.01
C ALA A 273 14.62 17.07 -0.56
N ARG A 274 13.41 17.29 -0.06
CA ARG A 274 13.03 16.92 1.31
C ARG A 274 11.69 16.20 1.28
N CYS A 275 11.75 14.91 1.45
CA CYS A 275 10.59 14.06 1.45
C CYS A 275 9.91 14.04 2.82
N ARG A 276 8.60 13.90 2.82
CA ARG A 276 7.80 13.85 4.04
C ARG A 276 6.76 12.75 3.93
N VAL A 277 6.59 12.04 5.00
CA VAL A 277 5.43 11.17 5.19
C VAL A 277 4.36 11.96 5.90
N GLN A 278 3.17 11.96 5.36
CA GLN A 278 1.99 12.53 5.98
C GLN A 278 1.08 11.44 6.47
N VAL A 279 0.47 11.61 7.63
CA VAL A 279 -0.46 10.66 8.22
C VAL A 279 -1.73 11.39 8.63
N LEU A 280 -2.87 10.92 8.13
CA LEU A 280 -4.19 11.39 8.51
C LEU A 280 -4.84 10.36 9.45
N ASN A 281 -5.22 10.79 10.64
CA ASN A 281 -6.11 10.03 11.50
C ASN A 281 -7.56 10.34 11.09
N LEU A 282 -8.26 9.35 10.58
CA LEU A 282 -9.63 9.49 10.06
C LEU A 282 -10.66 9.70 11.15
N THR A 283 -10.40 9.21 12.37
CA THR A 283 -11.32 9.37 13.50
C THR A 283 -11.33 10.81 14.02
N THR A 284 -10.14 11.39 14.19
CA THR A 284 -9.97 12.72 14.76
C THR A 284 -9.84 13.84 13.71
N GLY A 285 -9.58 13.50 12.45
CA GLY A 285 -9.25 14.43 11.39
C GLY A 285 -7.87 15.09 11.53
N ARG A 286 -7.06 14.70 12.55
CA ARG A 286 -5.72 15.26 12.75
C ARG A 286 -4.77 14.74 11.68
N GLN A 287 -3.92 15.62 11.18
CA GLN A 287 -2.85 15.31 10.24
C GLN A 287 -1.50 15.56 10.90
N ALA A 288 -0.58 14.62 10.76
CA ALA A 288 0.82 14.73 11.17
C ALA A 288 1.71 14.69 9.91
N SER A 289 2.89 15.30 10.01
CA SER A 289 3.90 15.27 8.96
C SER A 289 5.26 14.95 9.58
N VAL A 290 5.96 13.99 9.01
CA VAL A 290 7.28 13.54 9.45
C VAL A 290 8.26 13.75 8.31
N GLU A 291 9.34 14.48 8.57
CA GLU A 291 10.41 14.71 7.60
C GLU A 291 11.33 13.49 7.55
N LEU A 292 11.66 13.05 6.33
CA LEU A 292 12.58 11.94 6.09
C LEU A 292 14.02 12.43 6.02
N PRO A 293 15.00 11.54 6.19
CA PRO A 293 16.40 11.87 5.93
C PRO A 293 16.60 12.46 4.54
N ALA A 294 17.63 13.27 4.38
CA ALA A 294 17.97 13.88 3.08
C ALA A 294 18.24 12.77 2.03
N ALA A 295 17.96 13.09 0.77
CA ALA A 295 18.16 12.20 -0.39
C ALA A 295 17.47 10.81 -0.24
N SER A 296 16.34 10.75 0.47
CA SER A 296 15.61 9.50 0.67
C SER A 296 14.15 9.59 0.21
N SER A 297 13.56 8.43 -0.07
CA SER A 297 12.14 8.28 -0.41
C SER A 297 11.54 7.08 0.33
N VAL A 298 10.21 7.01 0.41
CA VAL A 298 9.53 5.83 0.95
C VAL A 298 9.24 4.86 -0.18
N ALA A 299 9.63 3.60 0.02
CA ALA A 299 9.33 2.52 -0.91
C ALA A 299 8.08 1.74 -0.46
N ASN A 300 7.91 1.50 0.84
CA ASN A 300 6.81 0.72 1.40
C ASN A 300 6.55 1.12 2.85
N ALA A 301 5.36 0.84 3.38
CA ALA A 301 5.02 1.16 4.77
C ALA A 301 3.96 0.21 5.34
N ALA A 302 3.90 0.09 6.67
CA ALA A 302 2.89 -0.69 7.38
C ALA A 302 2.54 -0.06 8.73
N PHE A 303 1.25 0.11 9.02
CA PHE A 303 0.76 0.50 10.33
C PHE A 303 0.83 -0.66 11.33
N SER A 304 1.19 -0.35 12.57
CA SER A 304 1.03 -1.33 13.66
C SER A 304 -0.45 -1.63 13.91
N PRO A 305 -0.79 -2.85 14.36
CA PRO A 305 -2.19 -3.24 14.60
C PRO A 305 -2.92 -2.34 15.58
N ASN A 306 -2.22 -1.78 16.56
CA ASN A 306 -2.78 -0.84 17.54
C ASN A 306 -2.82 0.62 17.02
N GLY A 307 -2.36 0.88 15.79
CA GLY A 307 -2.35 2.21 15.19
C GLY A 307 -1.41 3.22 15.84
N SER A 308 -0.50 2.81 16.72
CA SER A 308 0.42 3.72 17.43
C SER A 308 1.69 4.05 16.66
N SER A 309 2.02 3.24 15.66
CA SER A 309 3.25 3.36 14.89
C SER A 309 3.02 3.09 13.41
N LEU A 310 3.85 3.71 12.59
CA LEU A 310 4.01 3.40 11.17
C LEU A 310 5.47 2.98 10.97
N VAL A 311 5.72 1.83 10.39
CA VAL A 311 7.06 1.46 9.91
C VAL A 311 7.12 1.72 8.44
N ILE A 312 8.20 2.35 7.99
CA ILE A 312 8.44 2.74 6.61
C ILE A 312 9.78 2.15 6.15
N GLN A 313 9.80 1.69 4.92
CA GLN A 313 11.02 1.36 4.20
C GLN A 313 11.53 2.62 3.52
N VAL A 314 12.63 3.16 4.01
CA VAL A 314 13.29 4.34 3.45
C VAL A 314 14.35 3.87 2.47
N SER A 315 14.28 4.36 1.22
CA SER A 315 15.29 4.13 0.17
C SER A 315 16.16 5.36 0.00
N PHE A 316 17.48 5.17 -0.11
CA PHE A 316 18.48 6.24 -0.22
C PHE A 316 19.02 6.29 -1.65
N SER A 317 18.84 7.45 -2.31
CA SER A 317 19.24 7.64 -3.71
C SER A 317 20.75 7.70 -3.92
N ASP A 318 21.48 8.17 -2.91
CA ASP A 318 22.92 8.43 -3.00
C ASP A 318 23.76 7.16 -2.76
N ASN A 319 23.12 6.09 -2.33
CA ASN A 319 23.79 4.81 -2.03
C ASN A 319 23.23 3.72 -2.94
N THR A 320 23.83 3.57 -4.12
CA THR A 320 23.48 2.52 -5.08
C THR A 320 24.73 1.68 -5.37
N THR A 321 24.56 0.36 -5.32
CA THR A 321 25.58 -0.59 -5.77
C THR A 321 24.91 -1.59 -6.72
N ASN A 322 25.45 -1.76 -7.91
CA ASN A 322 24.90 -2.66 -8.94
C ASN A 322 23.41 -2.41 -9.28
N GLY A 323 22.95 -1.15 -9.16
CA GLY A 323 21.55 -0.79 -9.40
C GLY A 323 20.60 -0.99 -8.21
N ALA A 324 21.03 -1.68 -7.17
CA ALA A 324 20.27 -1.79 -5.93
C ALA A 324 20.49 -0.57 -5.04
N ARG A 325 19.43 -0.09 -4.41
CA ARG A 325 19.48 1.05 -3.47
C ARG A 325 19.67 0.55 -2.06
N ALA A 326 20.37 1.33 -1.23
CA ALA A 326 20.33 1.11 0.20
C ALA A 326 18.92 1.38 0.74
N VAL A 327 18.45 0.51 1.61
CA VAL A 327 17.18 0.65 2.31
C VAL A 327 17.35 0.47 3.80
N GLN A 328 16.47 1.11 4.56
CA GLN A 328 16.43 0.97 6.02
C GLN A 328 14.98 1.01 6.49
N LEU A 329 14.67 0.26 7.53
CA LEU A 329 13.37 0.36 8.19
C LEU A 329 13.43 1.46 9.26
N GLU A 330 12.50 2.37 9.18
CA GLU A 330 12.30 3.45 10.13
C GLU A 330 10.92 3.35 10.75
N ARG A 331 10.82 3.59 12.06
CA ARG A 331 9.55 3.66 12.77
C ARG A 331 9.18 5.10 13.05
N VAL A 332 7.98 5.48 12.66
CA VAL A 332 7.32 6.73 13.05
C VAL A 332 6.41 6.46 14.26
N SER A 333 6.65 7.12 15.37
CA SER A 333 5.69 7.17 16.48
C SER A 333 4.57 8.16 16.14
N LEU A 334 3.34 7.70 16.00
CA LEU A 334 2.23 8.56 15.58
C LEU A 334 1.76 9.53 16.66
N ALA A 335 2.08 9.26 17.92
CA ALA A 335 1.79 10.18 19.02
C ALA A 335 2.72 11.40 19.03
N SER A 336 4.03 11.19 18.75
CA SER A 336 5.06 12.22 18.86
C SER A 336 5.59 12.71 17.51
N GLY A 337 5.31 12.02 16.40
CA GLY A 337 5.91 12.27 15.09
C GLY A 337 7.41 11.91 15.02
N ARG A 338 7.94 11.25 16.04
CA ARG A 338 9.37 10.91 16.12
C ARG A 338 9.70 9.74 15.20
N LEU A 339 10.72 9.94 14.36
CA LEU A 339 11.35 8.90 13.57
C LEU A 339 12.41 8.16 14.43
N THR A 340 12.46 6.85 14.31
CA THR A 340 13.43 6.01 15.04
C THR A 340 13.81 4.85 14.13
N THR A 341 15.10 4.66 13.92
CA THR A 341 15.66 3.56 13.13
C THR A 341 15.35 2.22 13.78
N VAL A 342 14.88 1.27 12.99
CA VAL A 342 14.85 -0.14 13.38
C VAL A 342 16.27 -0.68 13.32
N PRO A 343 16.81 -1.22 14.42
CA PRO A 343 18.22 -1.62 14.47
C PRO A 343 18.60 -2.60 13.36
N GLN A 344 19.82 -2.49 12.83
CA GLN A 344 20.43 -3.46 11.91
C GLN A 344 19.64 -3.75 10.62
N THR A 345 18.84 -2.78 10.13
CA THR A 345 18.03 -2.94 8.91
C THR A 345 18.59 -2.17 7.71
N TRP A 346 19.82 -1.69 7.78
CA TRP A 346 20.52 -1.08 6.65
C TRP A 346 21.03 -2.18 5.71
N VAL A 347 20.35 -2.36 4.59
CA VAL A 347 20.62 -3.43 3.62
C VAL A 347 20.38 -2.94 2.19
N SER A 348 20.76 -3.77 1.20
CA SER A 348 20.34 -3.57 -0.19
C SER A 348 18.81 -3.74 -0.34
N SER A 349 18.20 -3.00 -1.27
CA SER A 349 16.77 -3.16 -1.59
C SER A 349 16.40 -4.58 -1.96
N ASP A 350 17.32 -5.31 -2.60
CA ASP A 350 17.11 -6.69 -3.06
C ASP A 350 17.17 -7.69 -1.91
N ALA A 351 17.80 -7.32 -0.80
CA ALA A 351 17.88 -8.18 0.38
C ALA A 351 16.60 -8.13 1.24
N LEU A 352 15.87 -7.00 1.27
CA LEU A 352 14.62 -6.90 2.03
C LEU A 352 13.45 -7.40 1.18
N ILE A 353 12.94 -8.60 1.49
CA ILE A 353 11.82 -9.22 0.77
C ILE A 353 10.49 -8.61 1.20
N GLY A 354 10.30 -8.38 2.50
CA GLY A 354 9.08 -7.79 3.02
C GLY A 354 9.12 -7.57 4.51
N PHE A 355 8.20 -6.78 5.00
CA PHE A 355 8.03 -6.52 6.44
C PHE A 355 6.58 -6.22 6.78
N GLY A 356 6.22 -6.41 8.04
CA GLY A 356 4.87 -6.12 8.51
C GLY A 356 4.61 -6.64 9.91
N TRP A 357 3.34 -6.67 10.27
CA TRP A 357 2.85 -7.10 11.57
C TRP A 357 2.02 -8.37 11.38
N PRO A 358 2.65 -9.56 11.43
CA PRO A 358 1.99 -10.81 11.07
C PRO A 358 0.90 -11.26 12.06
N ALA A 359 0.88 -10.66 13.25
CA ALA A 359 -0.13 -10.90 14.28
C ALA A 359 -0.56 -9.58 14.91
N SER A 360 -1.62 -9.61 15.73
CA SER A 360 -2.05 -8.45 16.53
C SER A 360 -1.08 -8.07 17.65
N SER A 361 0.14 -8.60 17.61
CA SER A 361 1.23 -8.28 18.54
C SER A 361 1.98 -7.03 18.10
N ASP A 362 2.68 -6.37 19.02
CA ASP A 362 3.54 -5.22 18.73
C ASP A 362 4.89 -5.61 18.10
N ASN A 363 5.05 -6.85 17.65
CA ASN A 363 6.28 -7.29 17.02
C ASN A 363 6.23 -7.06 15.51
N LEU A 364 7.10 -6.20 15.00
CA LEU A 364 7.41 -6.09 13.59
C LEU A 364 8.20 -7.34 13.18
N VAL A 365 7.87 -7.93 12.06
CA VAL A 365 8.65 -8.98 11.42
C VAL A 365 9.15 -8.49 10.08
N ALA A 366 10.39 -8.79 9.74
CA ALA A 366 10.94 -8.55 8.42
C ALA A 366 11.67 -9.80 7.91
N GLU A 367 11.58 -10.03 6.61
CA GLU A 367 12.25 -11.11 5.89
C GLU A 367 13.36 -10.52 5.03
N PHE A 368 14.54 -11.08 5.17
CA PHE A 368 15.72 -10.72 4.39
C PHE A 368 16.24 -11.96 3.66
N SER A 369 16.53 -11.80 2.37
CA SER A 369 17.15 -12.81 1.54
C SER A 369 18.57 -12.37 1.19
N PHE A 370 19.54 -13.14 1.63
CA PHE A 370 20.95 -12.95 1.31
C PHE A 370 21.41 -14.09 0.40
N THR A 371 22.56 -13.96 -0.23
CA THR A 371 23.10 -14.94 -1.17
C THR A 371 23.12 -16.37 -0.63
N THR A 372 23.38 -16.54 0.67
CA THR A 372 23.57 -17.87 1.30
C THR A 372 22.44 -18.29 2.22
N LYS A 373 21.55 -17.37 2.61
CA LYS A 373 20.52 -17.63 3.61
C LYS A 373 19.36 -16.66 3.57
N VAL A 374 18.22 -17.11 4.04
CA VAL A 374 17.07 -16.26 4.35
C VAL A 374 16.99 -16.09 5.85
N GLN A 375 16.76 -14.89 6.31
CA GLN A 375 16.61 -14.55 7.72
C GLN A 375 15.26 -13.90 8.00
N LEU A 376 14.61 -14.34 9.06
CA LEU A 376 13.50 -13.62 9.67
C LEU A 376 14.03 -12.83 10.88
N THR A 377 13.61 -11.60 10.97
CA THR A 377 13.86 -10.76 12.14
C THR A 377 12.55 -10.40 12.81
N SER A 378 12.56 -10.29 14.12
CA SER A 378 11.45 -9.74 14.89
C SER A 378 11.95 -8.61 15.77
N TRP A 379 11.25 -7.48 15.75
CA TRP A 379 11.59 -6.31 16.53
C TRP A 379 10.38 -5.78 17.29
N ARG A 380 10.57 -5.53 18.56
CA ARG A 380 9.58 -4.84 19.39
C ARG A 380 9.92 -3.36 19.46
N PRO A 381 8.98 -2.42 19.23
CA PRO A 381 9.23 -1.00 19.36
C PRO A 381 9.90 -0.62 20.67
N GLY A 382 11.03 0.10 20.55
CA GLY A 382 11.86 0.49 21.70
C GLY A 382 12.95 -0.50 22.09
N ALA A 383 12.98 -1.71 21.52
CA ALA A 383 14.11 -2.62 21.71
C ALA A 383 15.34 -2.14 20.94
N SER A 384 16.51 -2.26 21.55
CA SER A 384 17.81 -1.92 20.94
C SER A 384 18.37 -3.05 20.05
N ARG A 385 17.69 -4.19 19.98
CA ARG A 385 18.14 -5.41 19.29
C ARG A 385 16.98 -6.10 18.58
N LEU A 386 17.33 -6.90 17.56
CA LEU A 386 16.43 -7.80 16.85
C LEU A 386 16.51 -9.22 17.40
N ALA A 387 15.39 -9.94 17.36
CA ALA A 387 15.41 -11.40 17.38
C ALA A 387 15.59 -11.89 15.94
N ILE A 388 16.50 -12.82 15.72
CA ILE A 388 16.88 -13.30 14.38
C ILE A 388 16.74 -14.81 14.32
N VAL A 389 16.12 -15.32 13.26
CA VAL A 389 16.05 -16.74 12.93
C VAL A 389 16.56 -16.93 11.50
N VAL A 390 17.54 -17.79 11.33
CA VAL A 390 18.05 -18.19 10.01
C VAL A 390 17.17 -19.34 9.49
N LEU A 391 16.57 -19.16 8.34
CA LEU A 391 15.78 -20.17 7.68
C LEU A 391 16.72 -21.08 6.86
N ARG A 392 16.64 -22.38 7.12
CA ARG A 392 17.38 -23.36 6.32
C ARG A 392 16.57 -23.69 5.06
N PRO A 393 17.15 -23.67 3.85
CA PRO A 393 16.43 -23.92 2.60
C PRO A 393 15.61 -25.22 2.59
N GLN A 394 16.10 -26.25 3.30
CA GLN A 394 15.43 -27.55 3.41
C GLN A 394 14.19 -27.56 4.30
N HIS A 395 14.00 -26.55 5.13
CA HIS A 395 12.89 -26.45 6.11
C HIS A 395 12.11 -25.16 5.98
N SER A 396 12.44 -24.33 4.97
CA SER A 396 11.71 -23.10 4.73
C SER A 396 10.42 -23.41 3.96
N PRO A 397 9.25 -22.98 4.42
CA PRO A 397 8.05 -23.01 3.59
C PRO A 397 8.29 -22.17 2.32
N ALA A 398 7.64 -22.52 1.24
CA ALA A 398 7.94 -22.01 -0.11
C ALA A 398 7.88 -20.48 -0.23
N SER A 399 7.03 -19.81 0.57
CA SER A 399 6.97 -18.35 0.63
C SER A 399 6.28 -17.92 1.92
N LEU A 400 6.95 -17.10 2.71
CA LEU A 400 6.37 -16.52 3.93
C LEU A 400 5.52 -15.29 3.60
N VAL A 401 4.47 -15.09 4.38
CA VAL A 401 3.59 -13.92 4.25
C VAL A 401 3.77 -13.05 5.48
N ILE A 402 4.53 -11.96 5.35
CA ILE A 402 4.90 -11.10 6.49
C ILE A 402 4.14 -9.79 6.49
N GLY A 403 3.80 -9.27 5.33
CA GLY A 403 3.09 -8.00 5.17
C GLY A 403 2.30 -7.93 3.87
N GLN A 404 1.76 -6.76 3.57
CA GLN A 404 1.22 -6.50 2.25
C GLN A 404 2.38 -6.43 1.26
N HIS A 405 2.39 -7.32 0.28
CA HIS A 405 3.19 -7.09 -0.90
C HIS A 405 2.44 -6.04 -1.72
N SER A 406 2.94 -4.81 -1.75
CA SER A 406 2.56 -3.88 -2.80
C SER A 406 3.11 -4.43 -4.11
N SER A 407 2.21 -4.95 -4.94
CA SER A 407 2.47 -5.36 -6.32
C SER A 407 2.86 -4.17 -7.18
#